data_ec8e2f0f3fe0b8b587442c393d57915d
#
_entry.id   ec8e2f0f3fe0b8b587442c393d57915d
#
_cell.length_a   1.000
_cell.length_b   1.000
_cell.length_c   1.000
_cell.angle_alpha   90.00
_cell.angle_beta   90.00
_cell.angle_gamma   90.00
#
_symmetry.space_group_name_H-M   'P 1'
#
loop_
_entity.id
_entity.type
_entity.pdbx_description
1 polymer ?
#
loop_
_entity_poly.entity_id
_entity_poly.type
_entity_poly.pdbx_seq_one_letter_code
_entity_poly.pdbx_strand_id
1 'polypeptide(L)'
;MQLESAGRNVCDFAYHIRALCPSSSNAPEADDEAVGGEADLGQLNLNTYCLYIEIMNILLLGSGGREHALAWKIAQSEKLDRLFVAPGNPGMAEIATCVALDPMKFPEVGNFVVENKIDMVVVGPEAPLVEGIVDYFHSRPELEHVALIGPSAAGARLEGSKDFAKTFMRRHHIPTADYQTFGAEQYEEACRFLETLKPPYVLKADGLAAGKGVLILNDLETAKSELKAMLSGRFGEASAQVVIEEFLSGIECSVFALTDGKHYQILPEAKDYKRIGEGDTGLNTGGMGSVSPVPFATKAWMQRVEDEIVRPTVEGLAADGLNYRGFIFFGLINCDGRPKVIEYNCRMGDPETETVMLRLKSDLVDLFEGVAQGDLDRRNVVFDERPAVCVMCVSGGYPEAYRKHIPMTIGEQADGVVFHAGTALKDGQLVTAGGRVAAVSNYGATAAEALAKSMRGAEAIAFEGKYFRRDIGKDVIGD
;
A
#
# COMPACT_ATOMS: atom_id res chain seq x y z
N MET A 1 -43.67 14.72 7.38
CA MET A 1 -43.09 15.21 8.63
C MET A 1 -41.62 14.84 8.57
N GLN A 2 -40.80 15.85 8.44
CA GLN A 2 -39.42 15.86 7.99
C GLN A 2 -38.50 15.07 8.92
N LEU A 3 -37.61 14.27 8.36
CA LEU A 3 -36.37 13.82 8.97
C LEU A 3 -35.22 14.53 8.25
N GLU A 4 -34.69 15.55 8.87
CA GLU A 4 -33.46 16.21 8.45
C GLU A 4 -32.26 15.32 8.83
N SER A 5 -31.49 14.98 7.82
CA SER A 5 -30.25 14.23 7.89
C SER A 5 -29.13 15.13 8.43
N ALA A 6 -28.47 14.71 9.49
CA ALA A 6 -27.26 15.33 9.97
C ALA A 6 -26.04 14.82 9.16
N GLY A 7 -25.83 15.36 7.97
CA GLY A 7 -24.57 15.31 7.24
C GLY A 7 -23.76 16.55 7.58
N ARG A 8 -22.78 16.45 8.48
CA ARG A 8 -21.81 17.53 8.69
C ARG A 8 -20.60 17.30 7.82
N ASN A 9 -20.44 18.19 6.84
CA ASN A 9 -19.31 18.27 5.93
C ASN A 9 -18.00 18.48 6.67
N VAL A 10 -16.99 17.68 6.35
CA VAL A 10 -15.60 17.85 6.80
C VAL A 10 -15.01 19.19 6.31
N CYS A 11 -15.56 19.77 5.25
CA CYS A 11 -15.18 21.09 4.73
C CYS A 11 -15.51 22.27 5.67
N ASP A 12 -16.46 22.13 6.60
CA ASP A 12 -16.81 23.24 7.49
C ASP A 12 -15.79 23.44 8.62
N PHE A 13 -14.93 22.48 8.91
CA PHE A 13 -13.91 22.61 9.97
C PHE A 13 -12.73 23.49 9.53
N ALA A 14 -12.37 23.48 8.25
CA ALA A 14 -11.27 24.29 7.70
C ALA A 14 -11.65 25.79 7.59
N TYR A 15 -12.93 26.11 7.44
CA TYR A 15 -13.40 27.51 7.33
C TYR A 15 -13.44 28.26 8.69
N HIS A 16 -13.49 27.57 9.79
CA HIS A 16 -13.61 28.21 11.13
C HIS A 16 -12.27 28.67 11.72
N ILE A 17 -11.14 28.18 11.24
CA ILE A 17 -9.81 28.59 11.75
C ILE A 17 -9.30 29.87 11.07
N ARG A 18 -9.82 30.23 9.90
CA ARG A 18 -9.50 31.52 9.25
C ARG A 18 -10.09 32.75 9.95
N ALA A 19 -10.99 32.59 10.91
CA ALA A 19 -11.72 33.69 11.54
C ALA A 19 -11.08 34.21 12.87
N LEU A 20 -9.94 33.70 13.30
CA LEU A 20 -9.31 34.06 14.59
C LEU A 20 -8.04 34.88 14.49
N CYS A 21 -7.66 35.39 13.32
CA CYS A 21 -6.64 36.45 13.19
C CYS A 21 -7.33 37.81 12.96
N PRO A 22 -7.37 38.72 13.93
CA PRO A 22 -7.87 40.07 13.71
C PRO A 22 -6.84 40.86 12.87
N SER A 23 -7.27 41.31 11.69
CA SER A 23 -6.52 42.27 10.87
C SER A 23 -6.36 43.57 11.68
N SER A 24 -5.11 43.95 11.90
CA SER A 24 -4.74 45.23 12.51
C SER A 24 -5.04 46.37 11.53
N SER A 25 -6.16 47.03 11.71
CA SER A 25 -6.42 48.37 11.19
C SER A 25 -7.33 49.09 12.17
N ASN A 26 -6.71 49.79 13.12
CA ASN A 26 -7.20 51.03 13.74
C ASN A 26 -6.25 51.35 14.90
N ALA A 27 -5.30 52.26 14.66
CA ALA A 27 -4.57 52.96 15.71
C ALA A 27 -5.44 54.16 16.15
N PRO A 28 -5.68 54.39 17.42
CA PRO A 28 -6.14 55.71 17.90
C PRO A 28 -4.95 56.62 18.13
N GLU A 29 -5.12 57.90 17.76
CA GLU A 29 -4.21 59.00 18.01
C GLU A 29 -3.96 59.17 19.49
N ALA A 30 -2.68 59.48 19.84
CA ALA A 30 -2.24 59.71 21.19
C ALA A 30 -2.35 61.21 21.52
N ASP A 31 -3.01 61.53 22.57
CA ASP A 31 -2.86 62.81 23.28
C ASP A 31 -1.76 62.72 24.34
N ASP A 32 -0.87 63.72 24.31
CA ASP A 32 0.24 63.94 25.25
C ASP A 32 -0.28 64.26 26.67
N GLU A 33 0.19 63.50 27.65
CA GLU A 33 0.54 64.10 28.97
C GLU A 33 1.55 63.23 29.73
N ALA A 34 2.64 63.87 30.10
CA ALA A 34 3.76 63.29 30.79
C ALA A 34 3.54 63.10 32.27
N VAL A 35 3.92 61.91 32.82
CA VAL A 35 4.43 61.80 34.22
C VAL A 35 5.40 60.60 34.27
N GLY A 36 6.59 60.84 34.82
CA GLY A 36 7.70 59.93 34.89
C GLY A 36 7.52 58.77 35.87
N GLY A 37 8.21 57.69 35.59
CA GLY A 37 8.38 56.53 36.44
C GLY A 37 9.12 55.44 35.68
N GLU A 38 10.45 55.30 35.92
CA GLU A 38 11.24 54.20 35.47
C GLU A 38 10.72 52.84 36.03
N ALA A 39 10.29 51.99 35.18
CA ALA A 39 10.16 50.57 35.48
C ALA A 39 10.67 49.80 34.25
N ASP A 40 11.80 49.13 34.44
CA ASP A 40 12.44 48.23 33.52
C ASP A 40 11.50 47.07 33.18
N LEU A 41 10.76 47.22 32.09
CA LEU A 41 9.97 46.12 31.48
C LEU A 41 10.82 45.53 30.37
N GLY A 42 11.52 44.45 30.75
CA GLY A 42 12.17 43.58 29.78
C GLY A 42 11.24 43.32 28.59
N GLN A 43 11.73 43.70 27.40
CA GLN A 43 11.08 43.44 26.14
C GLN A 43 10.86 41.90 25.99
N LEU A 44 9.67 41.45 26.32
CA LEU A 44 9.17 40.16 25.85
C LEU A 44 9.00 40.29 24.32
N ASN A 45 10.06 39.96 23.59
CA ASN A 45 9.98 39.67 22.16
C ASN A 45 9.14 38.40 21.99
N LEU A 46 7.82 38.55 21.95
CA LEU A 46 6.91 37.54 21.41
C LEU A 46 7.12 37.48 19.89
N ASN A 47 8.22 36.86 19.47
CA ASN A 47 8.31 36.31 18.13
C ASN A 47 7.24 35.21 18.03
N THR A 48 6.03 35.63 17.68
CA THR A 48 4.99 34.72 17.19
C THR A 48 5.51 34.16 15.86
N TYR A 49 6.24 33.07 15.92
CA TYR A 49 6.46 32.25 14.74
C TYR A 49 5.07 31.72 14.35
N CYS A 50 4.40 32.39 13.41
CA CYS A 50 3.37 31.74 12.64
C CYS A 50 4.06 30.59 11.92
N LEU A 51 3.91 29.38 12.41
CA LEU A 51 4.23 28.18 11.65
C LEU A 51 3.29 28.18 10.46
N TYR A 52 3.79 28.65 9.31
CA TYR A 52 3.10 28.44 8.04
C TYR A 52 3.15 26.95 7.76
N ILE A 53 2.04 26.26 7.96
CA ILE A 53 1.87 24.90 7.47
C ILE A 53 1.78 25.03 5.94
N GLU A 54 2.78 24.54 5.24
CA GLU A 54 2.71 24.41 3.79
C GLU A 54 1.66 23.36 3.46
N ILE A 55 0.55 23.80 2.86
CA ILE A 55 -0.49 22.92 2.37
C ILE A 55 -0.25 22.57 0.90
N MET A 56 -0.58 21.35 0.51
CA MET A 56 -0.23 20.83 -0.81
C MET A 56 -1.39 20.16 -1.53
N ASN A 57 -1.33 20.17 -2.85
CA ASN A 57 -2.18 19.40 -3.73
C ASN A 57 -1.53 18.05 -4.01
N ILE A 58 -2.24 16.97 -3.76
CA ILE A 58 -1.71 15.61 -3.92
C ILE A 58 -2.51 14.88 -5.00
N LEU A 59 -1.81 14.18 -5.90
CA LEU A 59 -2.39 13.24 -6.86
C LEU A 59 -2.01 11.81 -6.44
N LEU A 60 -3.02 11.00 -6.12
CA LEU A 60 -2.84 9.56 -5.91
C LEU A 60 -3.24 8.80 -7.18
N LEU A 61 -2.34 8.00 -7.72
CA LEU A 61 -2.60 7.14 -8.86
C LEU A 61 -3.12 5.77 -8.40
N GLY A 62 -4.22 5.32 -8.98
CA GLY A 62 -4.82 4.01 -8.75
C GLY A 62 -6.31 4.06 -8.43
N SER A 63 -6.92 2.89 -8.20
CA SER A 63 -8.38 2.76 -8.02
C SER A 63 -8.82 1.60 -7.13
N GLY A 64 -7.87 0.84 -6.56
CA GLY A 64 -8.14 -0.33 -5.73
C GLY A 64 -8.45 0.00 -4.27
N GLY A 65 -8.62 -1.04 -3.46
CA GLY A 65 -8.81 -0.91 -2.02
C GLY A 65 -7.61 -0.30 -1.32
N ARG A 66 -6.41 -0.69 -1.72
CA ARG A 66 -5.14 -0.10 -1.29
C ARG A 66 -5.12 1.42 -1.50
N GLU A 67 -5.44 1.88 -2.71
CA GLU A 67 -5.46 3.31 -3.00
C GLU A 67 -6.57 4.01 -2.23
N HIS A 68 -7.71 3.38 -2.00
CA HIS A 68 -8.76 3.97 -1.16
C HIS A 68 -8.28 4.12 0.30
N ALA A 69 -7.57 3.13 0.85
CA ALA A 69 -7.01 3.22 2.20
C ALA A 69 -5.92 4.31 2.30
N LEU A 70 -5.08 4.46 1.28
CA LEU A 70 -4.11 5.57 1.19
C LEU A 70 -4.83 6.92 1.09
N ALA A 71 -5.84 7.06 0.22
CA ALA A 71 -6.63 8.29 0.08
C ALA A 71 -7.31 8.67 1.41
N TRP A 72 -7.92 7.69 2.09
CA TRP A 72 -8.55 7.88 3.39
C TRP A 72 -7.54 8.39 4.45
N LYS A 73 -6.31 7.89 4.42
CA LYS A 73 -5.27 8.33 5.36
C LYS A 73 -4.71 9.70 5.00
N ILE A 74 -4.48 9.99 3.72
CA ILE A 74 -4.03 11.30 3.22
C ILE A 74 -5.06 12.38 3.53
N ALA A 75 -6.36 12.10 3.36
CA ALA A 75 -7.44 13.05 3.61
C ALA A 75 -7.57 13.51 5.08
N GLN A 76 -6.87 12.86 6.02
CA GLN A 76 -6.84 13.24 7.43
C GLN A 76 -5.75 14.28 7.75
N SER A 77 -4.87 14.60 6.80
CA SER A 77 -3.74 15.51 7.02
C SER A 77 -4.18 16.96 7.02
N GLU A 78 -3.66 17.73 7.99
CA GLU A 78 -3.81 19.20 8.01
C GLU A 78 -2.94 19.89 6.93
N LYS A 79 -1.98 19.16 6.33
CA LYS A 79 -1.11 19.63 5.25
C LYS A 79 -1.75 19.47 3.86
N LEU A 80 -2.93 18.87 3.76
CA LEU A 80 -3.63 18.67 2.50
C LEU A 80 -4.49 19.87 2.13
N ASP A 81 -4.29 20.46 0.92
CA ASP A 81 -5.22 21.41 0.32
C ASP A 81 -6.26 20.66 -0.53
N ARG A 82 -5.82 19.90 -1.52
CA ARG A 82 -6.69 19.10 -2.38
C ARG A 82 -6.11 17.72 -2.65
N LEU A 83 -6.98 16.72 -2.60
CA LEU A 83 -6.65 15.36 -3.00
C LEU A 83 -7.34 15.02 -4.33
N PHE A 84 -6.54 14.64 -5.32
CA PHE A 84 -6.99 14.07 -6.58
C PHE A 84 -6.65 12.59 -6.61
N VAL A 85 -7.53 11.77 -7.19
CA VAL A 85 -7.26 10.33 -7.36
C VAL A 85 -7.56 9.94 -8.81
N ALA A 86 -6.64 9.22 -9.45
CA ALA A 86 -6.75 8.85 -10.86
C ALA A 86 -6.53 7.34 -11.10
N PRO A 87 -7.51 6.60 -11.64
CA PRO A 87 -8.88 7.05 -11.94
C PRO A 87 -9.79 7.11 -10.70
N GLY A 88 -9.41 6.53 -9.57
CA GLY A 88 -10.23 6.44 -8.36
C GLY A 88 -11.40 5.45 -8.48
N ASN A 89 -12.28 5.49 -7.47
CA ASN A 89 -13.52 4.70 -7.41
C ASN A 89 -14.61 5.48 -6.65
N PRO A 90 -15.86 4.99 -6.63
CA PRO A 90 -16.96 5.70 -5.97
C PRO A 90 -16.75 6.03 -4.49
N GLY A 91 -16.07 5.17 -3.72
CA GLY A 91 -15.77 5.46 -2.32
C GLY A 91 -14.72 6.57 -2.14
N MET A 92 -13.73 6.64 -3.02
CA MET A 92 -12.75 7.73 -3.01
C MET A 92 -13.38 9.06 -3.41
N ALA A 93 -14.41 9.06 -4.25
CA ALA A 93 -15.12 10.26 -4.66
C ALA A 93 -15.84 10.98 -3.49
N GLU A 94 -15.99 10.33 -2.34
CA GLU A 94 -16.55 10.93 -1.12
C GLU A 94 -15.53 11.80 -0.36
N ILE A 95 -14.23 11.55 -0.57
CA ILE A 95 -13.13 12.18 0.18
C ILE A 95 -12.08 12.87 -0.72
N ALA A 96 -12.19 12.73 -2.03
CA ALA A 96 -11.24 13.25 -3.01
C ALA A 96 -11.92 13.57 -4.34
N THR A 97 -11.22 14.27 -5.22
CA THR A 97 -11.66 14.48 -6.61
C THR A 97 -11.14 13.36 -7.49
N CYS A 98 -12.02 12.45 -7.91
CA CYS A 98 -11.69 11.41 -8.89
C CYS A 98 -11.56 11.99 -10.30
N VAL A 99 -10.47 11.63 -11.00
CA VAL A 99 -10.14 12.15 -12.34
C VAL A 99 -10.03 10.99 -13.32
N ALA A 100 -10.74 11.04 -14.43
CA ALA A 100 -10.69 10.01 -15.46
C ALA A 100 -9.35 10.08 -16.23
N LEU A 101 -8.28 9.62 -15.60
CA LEU A 101 -6.91 9.64 -16.11
C LEU A 101 -6.31 8.24 -15.98
N ASP A 102 -5.67 7.76 -17.03
CA ASP A 102 -4.97 6.47 -17.05
C ASP A 102 -3.56 6.66 -16.48
N PRO A 103 -3.20 6.01 -15.34
CA PRO A 103 -1.86 6.09 -14.76
C PRO A 103 -0.71 5.67 -15.69
N MET A 104 -1.01 4.91 -16.75
CA MET A 104 -0.02 4.45 -17.74
C MET A 104 0.25 5.48 -18.83
N LYS A 105 -0.53 6.53 -18.92
CA LYS A 105 -0.37 7.60 -19.91
C LYS A 105 0.41 8.78 -19.31
N PHE A 106 1.71 8.60 -19.11
CA PHE A 106 2.58 9.56 -18.41
C PHE A 106 2.48 11.00 -18.93
N PRO A 107 2.39 11.27 -20.27
CA PRO A 107 2.19 12.64 -20.75
C PRO A 107 0.88 13.28 -20.27
N GLU A 108 -0.23 12.50 -20.23
CA GLU A 108 -1.52 12.99 -19.74
C GLU A 108 -1.46 13.27 -18.23
N VAL A 109 -0.78 12.38 -17.46
CA VAL A 109 -0.55 12.57 -16.02
C VAL A 109 0.29 13.82 -15.77
N GLY A 110 1.40 14.01 -16.49
CA GLY A 110 2.26 15.20 -16.37
C GLY A 110 1.54 16.50 -16.69
N ASN A 111 0.74 16.54 -17.75
CA ASN A 111 -0.07 17.71 -18.08
C ASN A 111 -1.07 18.05 -16.96
N PHE A 112 -1.76 17.04 -16.43
CA PHE A 112 -2.68 17.23 -15.31
C PHE A 112 -1.99 17.81 -14.08
N VAL A 113 -0.79 17.30 -13.77
CA VAL A 113 0.04 17.76 -12.64
C VAL A 113 0.36 19.25 -12.77
N VAL A 114 0.81 19.70 -13.95
CA VAL A 114 1.11 21.11 -14.22
C VAL A 114 -0.14 21.97 -14.13
N GLU A 115 -1.22 21.58 -14.80
CA GLU A 115 -2.49 22.35 -14.87
C GLU A 115 -3.14 22.53 -13.49
N ASN A 116 -3.04 21.51 -12.62
CA ASN A 116 -3.68 21.53 -11.31
C ASN A 116 -2.72 21.89 -10.17
N LYS A 117 -1.47 22.26 -10.49
CA LYS A 117 -0.43 22.63 -9.51
C LYS A 117 -0.29 21.57 -8.43
N ILE A 118 -0.06 20.34 -8.86
CA ILE A 118 0.16 19.20 -7.95
C ILE A 118 1.57 19.29 -7.39
N ASP A 119 1.68 19.24 -6.07
CA ASP A 119 2.97 19.32 -5.35
C ASP A 119 3.57 17.92 -5.13
N MET A 120 2.69 16.90 -5.03
CA MET A 120 3.12 15.53 -4.77
C MET A 120 2.29 14.51 -5.55
N VAL A 121 2.95 13.48 -6.10
CA VAL A 121 2.30 12.33 -6.74
C VAL A 121 2.65 11.07 -5.96
N VAL A 122 1.61 10.35 -5.52
CA VAL A 122 1.73 9.04 -4.86
C VAL A 122 1.31 7.95 -5.83
N VAL A 123 2.19 6.99 -6.09
CA VAL A 123 1.91 5.91 -7.06
C VAL A 123 1.47 4.66 -6.31
N GLY A 124 0.19 4.32 -6.42
CA GLY A 124 -0.39 3.14 -5.75
C GLY A 124 -0.05 1.81 -6.42
N PRO A 125 -0.30 1.63 -7.75
CA PRO A 125 -0.05 0.38 -8.45
C PRO A 125 1.40 0.23 -8.92
N GLU A 126 1.84 -1.02 -9.10
CA GLU A 126 3.20 -1.38 -9.52
C GLU A 126 3.50 -1.05 -11.00
N ALA A 127 2.52 -1.19 -11.89
CA ALA A 127 2.75 -1.08 -13.33
C ALA A 127 3.34 0.28 -13.75
N PRO A 128 2.80 1.45 -13.33
CA PRO A 128 3.42 2.73 -13.66
C PRO A 128 4.84 2.89 -13.13
N LEU A 129 5.16 2.28 -11.98
CA LEU A 129 6.51 2.33 -11.39
C LEU A 129 7.50 1.52 -12.23
N VAL A 130 7.14 0.30 -12.59
CA VAL A 130 7.97 -0.58 -13.43
C VAL A 130 8.18 0.01 -14.82
N GLU A 131 7.16 0.65 -15.38
CA GLU A 131 7.23 1.32 -16.69
C GLU A 131 7.88 2.72 -16.62
N GLY A 132 8.30 3.20 -15.43
CA GLY A 132 9.18 4.35 -15.28
C GLY A 132 8.49 5.71 -15.21
N ILE A 133 7.33 5.81 -14.59
CA ILE A 133 6.67 7.10 -14.38
C ILE A 133 7.58 8.10 -13.63
N VAL A 134 8.36 7.62 -12.64
CA VAL A 134 9.30 8.45 -11.87
C VAL A 134 10.40 8.99 -12.77
N ASP A 135 10.95 8.14 -13.64
CA ASP A 135 11.99 8.52 -14.60
C ASP A 135 11.44 9.51 -15.63
N TYR A 136 10.19 9.33 -16.06
CA TYR A 136 9.50 10.28 -16.95
C TYR A 136 9.40 11.67 -16.29
N PHE A 137 8.97 11.78 -15.03
CA PHE A 137 8.88 13.05 -14.32
C PHE A 137 10.24 13.73 -14.19
N HIS A 138 11.28 12.98 -13.79
CA HIS A 138 12.64 13.52 -13.68
C HIS A 138 13.25 13.95 -15.03
N SER A 139 12.73 13.46 -16.15
CA SER A 139 13.16 13.86 -17.50
C SER A 139 12.52 15.17 -17.98
N ARG A 140 11.60 15.75 -17.21
CA ARG A 140 10.80 16.92 -17.58
C ARG A 140 11.06 18.09 -16.64
N PRO A 141 11.68 19.19 -17.11
CA PRO A 141 11.99 20.34 -16.25
C PRO A 141 10.76 20.93 -15.54
N GLU A 142 9.60 20.90 -16.21
CA GLU A 142 8.33 21.40 -15.67
C GLU A 142 7.75 20.54 -14.55
N LEU A 143 8.24 19.31 -14.37
CA LEU A 143 7.81 18.34 -13.35
C LEU A 143 8.87 18.06 -12.28
N GLU A 144 10.09 18.59 -12.42
CA GLU A 144 11.22 18.28 -11.56
C GLU A 144 10.98 18.65 -10.08
N HIS A 145 10.15 19.67 -9.84
CA HIS A 145 9.80 20.15 -8.50
C HIS A 145 8.76 19.29 -7.79
N VAL A 146 8.10 18.37 -8.50
CA VAL A 146 7.01 17.55 -7.95
C VAL A 146 7.60 16.41 -7.12
N ALA A 147 7.16 16.28 -5.87
CA ALA A 147 7.54 15.16 -5.02
C ALA A 147 6.91 13.86 -5.52
N LEU A 148 7.71 12.80 -5.70
CA LEU A 148 7.23 11.49 -6.15
C LEU A 148 7.42 10.46 -5.05
N ILE A 149 6.32 9.80 -4.68
CA ILE A 149 6.32 8.67 -3.75
C ILE A 149 6.20 7.37 -4.56
N GLY A 150 7.36 6.82 -4.86
CA GLY A 150 7.58 5.62 -5.65
C GLY A 150 9.02 5.55 -6.16
N PRO A 151 9.58 4.35 -6.39
CA PRO A 151 10.92 4.18 -6.93
C PRO A 151 10.99 4.48 -8.44
N SER A 152 12.22 4.74 -8.93
CA SER A 152 12.52 4.70 -10.36
C SER A 152 12.26 3.31 -10.96
N ALA A 153 12.18 3.20 -12.29
CA ALA A 153 12.04 1.91 -12.98
C ALA A 153 13.13 0.91 -12.56
N ALA A 154 14.36 1.41 -12.38
CA ALA A 154 15.48 0.58 -11.92
C ALA A 154 15.25 0.01 -10.52
N GLY A 155 14.72 0.82 -9.58
CA GLY A 155 14.35 0.38 -8.23
C GLY A 155 13.12 -0.54 -8.23
N ALA A 156 12.13 -0.26 -9.07
CA ALA A 156 10.92 -1.06 -9.23
C ALA A 156 11.17 -2.47 -9.78
N ARG A 157 12.35 -2.75 -10.33
CA ARG A 157 12.78 -4.10 -10.70
C ARG A 157 12.77 -5.10 -9.55
N LEU A 158 12.83 -4.65 -8.29
CA LEU A 158 12.64 -5.54 -7.13
C LEU A 158 11.30 -6.29 -7.18
N GLU A 159 10.24 -5.68 -7.75
CA GLU A 159 8.96 -6.35 -8.00
C GLU A 159 8.86 -6.83 -9.45
N GLY A 160 9.36 -6.04 -10.39
CA GLY A 160 9.24 -6.26 -11.83
C GLY A 160 10.02 -7.47 -12.35
N SER A 161 11.07 -7.94 -11.65
CA SER A 161 11.86 -9.13 -12.00
C SER A 161 12.27 -9.89 -10.74
N LYS A 162 11.82 -11.13 -10.65
CA LYS A 162 12.16 -12.03 -9.53
C LYS A 162 13.62 -12.45 -9.58
N ASP A 163 14.20 -12.63 -10.76
CA ASP A 163 15.62 -12.91 -10.93
C ASP A 163 16.48 -11.75 -10.43
N PHE A 164 16.11 -10.52 -10.78
CA PHE A 164 16.78 -9.33 -10.28
C PHE A 164 16.68 -9.26 -8.74
N ALA A 165 15.49 -9.45 -8.17
CA ALA A 165 15.29 -9.44 -6.72
C ALA A 165 16.13 -10.51 -6.02
N LYS A 166 16.18 -11.73 -6.56
CA LYS A 166 17.00 -12.83 -6.02
C LYS A 166 18.49 -12.54 -6.12
N THR A 167 18.95 -12.02 -7.25
CA THR A 167 20.35 -11.62 -7.44
C THR A 167 20.73 -10.49 -6.50
N PHE A 168 19.85 -9.51 -6.29
CA PHE A 168 20.02 -8.44 -5.31
C PHE A 168 20.14 -9.00 -3.88
N MET A 169 19.20 -9.87 -3.45
CA MET A 169 19.22 -10.48 -2.14
C MET A 169 20.51 -11.28 -1.88
N ARG A 170 20.97 -12.04 -2.88
CA ARG A 170 22.23 -12.79 -2.78
C ARG A 170 23.43 -11.86 -2.61
N ARG A 171 23.50 -10.77 -3.39
CA ARG A 171 24.60 -9.78 -3.36
C ARG A 171 24.69 -9.10 -2.00
N HIS A 172 23.55 -8.77 -1.41
CA HIS A 172 23.47 -8.06 -0.14
C HIS A 172 23.24 -8.96 1.08
N HIS A 173 23.44 -10.29 0.91
CA HIS A 173 23.33 -11.30 1.98
C HIS A 173 21.98 -11.32 2.70
N ILE A 174 20.90 -10.99 2.00
CA ILE A 174 19.53 -10.98 2.54
C ILE A 174 18.97 -12.40 2.50
N PRO A 175 18.45 -12.93 3.62
CA PRO A 175 17.94 -14.30 3.68
C PRO A 175 16.74 -14.53 2.75
N THR A 176 16.85 -15.51 1.87
CA THR A 176 15.79 -15.94 0.94
C THR A 176 15.94 -17.40 0.59
N ALA A 177 14.99 -17.96 -0.19
CA ALA A 177 15.08 -19.32 -0.73
C ALA A 177 16.26 -19.48 -1.69
N ASP A 178 16.91 -20.64 -1.68
CA ASP A 178 17.85 -21.04 -2.73
C ASP A 178 17.12 -21.12 -4.07
N TYR A 179 17.78 -20.69 -5.16
CA TYR A 179 17.14 -20.56 -6.45
C TYR A 179 18.10 -20.69 -7.62
N GLN A 180 17.55 -21.01 -8.78
CA GLN A 180 18.18 -20.80 -10.09
C GLN A 180 17.16 -20.27 -11.11
N THR A 181 17.64 -19.49 -12.06
CA THR A 181 16.84 -18.90 -13.13
C THR A 181 17.20 -19.52 -14.46
N PHE A 182 16.19 -19.85 -15.28
CA PHE A 182 16.36 -20.53 -16.56
C PHE A 182 15.53 -19.86 -17.64
N GLY A 183 16.13 -19.70 -18.82
CA GLY A 183 15.45 -19.31 -20.05
C GLY A 183 14.97 -20.52 -20.87
N ALA A 184 14.24 -20.25 -21.95
CA ALA A 184 13.65 -21.29 -22.79
C ALA A 184 14.67 -22.32 -23.34
N GLU A 185 15.88 -21.87 -23.66
CA GLU A 185 16.96 -22.73 -24.18
C GLU A 185 17.56 -23.66 -23.12
N GLN A 186 17.25 -23.44 -21.85
CA GLN A 186 17.84 -24.15 -20.71
C GLN A 186 16.87 -25.18 -20.10
N TYR A 187 15.81 -25.59 -20.80
CA TYR A 187 14.80 -26.50 -20.26
C TYR A 187 15.40 -27.80 -19.65
N GLU A 188 16.33 -28.44 -20.36
CA GLU A 188 16.97 -29.69 -19.88
C GLU A 188 17.82 -29.46 -18.61
N GLU A 189 18.47 -28.30 -18.52
CA GLU A 189 19.24 -27.90 -17.33
C GLU A 189 18.30 -27.61 -16.14
N ALA A 190 17.21 -26.92 -16.39
CA ALA A 190 16.19 -26.65 -15.41
C ALA A 190 15.52 -27.93 -14.87
N CYS A 191 15.28 -28.92 -15.73
CA CYS A 191 14.80 -30.25 -15.31
C CYS A 191 15.80 -30.95 -14.38
N ARG A 192 17.11 -30.93 -14.70
CA ARG A 192 18.14 -31.47 -13.82
C ARG A 192 18.20 -30.75 -12.48
N PHE A 193 18.01 -29.45 -12.45
CA PHE A 193 17.95 -28.69 -11.20
C PHE A 193 16.73 -29.09 -10.37
N LEU A 194 15.54 -29.24 -10.98
CA LEU A 194 14.35 -29.75 -10.28
C LEU A 194 14.58 -31.10 -9.62
N GLU A 195 15.33 -32.01 -10.26
CA GLU A 195 15.67 -33.33 -9.73
C GLU A 195 16.55 -33.26 -8.47
N THR A 196 17.25 -32.16 -8.24
CA THR A 196 18.04 -31.94 -7.01
C THR A 196 17.21 -31.43 -5.83
N LEU A 197 16.03 -30.90 -6.10
CA LEU A 197 15.14 -30.34 -5.08
C LEU A 197 14.20 -31.41 -4.49
N LYS A 198 13.63 -31.08 -3.34
CA LYS A 198 12.56 -31.87 -2.71
C LYS A 198 11.22 -31.19 -2.93
N PRO A 199 10.12 -31.97 -3.12
CA PRO A 199 8.80 -31.39 -3.22
C PRO A 199 8.38 -30.68 -1.89
N PRO A 200 7.54 -29.64 -1.95
CA PRO A 200 6.94 -29.06 -3.15
C PRO A 200 7.95 -28.29 -4.00
N TYR A 201 7.76 -28.30 -5.34
CA TYR A 201 8.57 -27.56 -6.30
C TYR A 201 7.95 -26.18 -6.53
N VAL A 202 8.75 -25.12 -6.50
CA VAL A 202 8.28 -23.74 -6.67
C VAL A 202 8.79 -23.18 -7.99
N LEU A 203 7.87 -22.88 -8.91
CA LEU A 203 8.17 -22.26 -10.19
C LEU A 203 7.56 -20.86 -10.23
N LYS A 204 8.35 -19.84 -10.56
CA LYS A 204 7.90 -18.45 -10.65
C LYS A 204 8.23 -17.86 -12.02
N ALA A 205 7.22 -17.33 -12.73
CA ALA A 205 7.49 -16.48 -13.88
C ALA A 205 8.22 -15.21 -13.44
N ASP A 206 9.25 -14.79 -14.15
CA ASP A 206 10.12 -13.70 -13.73
C ASP A 206 9.39 -12.36 -13.64
N GLY A 207 8.61 -12.01 -14.67
CA GLY A 207 7.90 -10.73 -14.74
C GLY A 207 6.60 -10.64 -13.94
N LEU A 208 5.92 -9.50 -14.09
CA LEU A 208 4.61 -9.26 -13.48
C LEU A 208 3.55 -10.21 -14.09
N ALA A 209 2.90 -11.01 -13.27
CA ALA A 209 1.88 -11.98 -13.70
C ALA A 209 0.61 -11.94 -12.82
N ALA A 210 0.33 -10.79 -12.18
CA ALA A 210 -0.87 -10.54 -11.36
C ALA A 210 -1.15 -11.68 -10.33
N GLY A 211 -0.11 -12.19 -9.66
CA GLY A 211 -0.20 -13.27 -8.68
C GLY A 211 -0.41 -14.68 -9.27
N LYS A 212 -0.55 -14.82 -10.59
CA LYS A 212 -0.80 -16.11 -11.26
C LYS A 212 0.48 -16.82 -11.73
N GLY A 213 1.62 -16.14 -11.72
CA GLY A 213 2.90 -16.65 -12.21
C GLY A 213 3.65 -17.54 -11.23
N VAL A 214 3.07 -17.92 -10.09
CA VAL A 214 3.69 -18.78 -9.07
C VAL A 214 2.95 -20.11 -8.99
N LEU A 215 3.68 -21.20 -9.19
CA LEU A 215 3.17 -22.57 -9.10
C LEU A 215 3.92 -23.32 -8.00
N ILE A 216 3.17 -24.00 -7.13
CA ILE A 216 3.71 -24.87 -6.08
C ILE A 216 3.18 -26.28 -6.35
N LEU A 217 4.08 -27.22 -6.65
CA LEU A 217 3.76 -28.50 -7.24
C LEU A 217 4.39 -29.65 -6.41
N ASN A 218 3.63 -30.69 -6.15
CA ASN A 218 4.11 -31.82 -5.32
C ASN A 218 4.73 -32.96 -6.14
N ASP A 219 4.50 -32.98 -7.45
CA ASP A 219 4.95 -34.03 -8.35
C ASP A 219 5.99 -33.50 -9.34
N LEU A 220 7.10 -34.24 -9.48
CA LEU A 220 8.22 -33.83 -10.34
C LEU A 220 7.84 -33.76 -11.81
N GLU A 221 7.11 -34.75 -12.32
CA GLU A 221 6.75 -34.78 -13.75
C GLU A 221 5.74 -33.69 -14.09
N THR A 222 4.82 -33.39 -13.17
CA THR A 222 3.95 -32.23 -13.25
C THR A 222 4.76 -30.93 -13.26
N ALA A 223 5.77 -30.82 -12.36
CA ALA A 223 6.64 -29.63 -12.32
C ALA A 223 7.42 -29.42 -13.63
N LYS A 224 7.96 -30.49 -14.23
CA LYS A 224 8.64 -30.42 -15.53
C LYS A 224 7.68 -30.02 -16.67
N SER A 225 6.46 -30.57 -16.66
CA SER A 225 5.44 -30.21 -17.65
C SER A 225 5.02 -28.74 -17.55
N GLU A 226 4.76 -28.26 -16.33
CA GLU A 226 4.40 -26.86 -16.08
C GLU A 226 5.56 -25.91 -16.41
N LEU A 227 6.79 -26.27 -16.06
CA LEU A 227 7.99 -25.54 -16.45
C LEU A 227 8.09 -25.35 -17.97
N LYS A 228 7.85 -26.44 -18.73
CA LYS A 228 7.84 -26.38 -20.19
C LYS A 228 6.77 -25.43 -20.72
N ALA A 229 5.56 -25.48 -20.14
CA ALA A 229 4.46 -24.59 -20.53
C ALA A 229 4.79 -23.11 -20.20
N MET A 230 5.40 -22.85 -19.04
CA MET A 230 5.83 -21.51 -18.66
C MET A 230 6.87 -20.96 -19.63
N LEU A 231 7.96 -21.70 -19.87
CA LEU A 231 9.05 -21.30 -20.78
C LEU A 231 8.57 -21.19 -22.25
N SER A 232 7.45 -21.84 -22.59
CA SER A 232 6.80 -21.70 -23.91
C SER A 232 5.86 -20.48 -24.00
N GLY A 233 5.87 -19.58 -23.02
CA GLY A 233 5.13 -18.31 -23.08
C GLY A 233 3.73 -18.34 -22.47
N ARG A 234 3.42 -19.27 -21.56
CA ARG A 234 2.10 -19.33 -20.88
C ARG A 234 1.68 -18.01 -20.22
N PHE A 235 2.62 -17.23 -19.74
CA PHE A 235 2.39 -15.91 -19.13
C PHE A 235 2.94 -14.75 -19.98
N GLY A 236 3.05 -14.94 -21.30
CA GLY A 236 3.61 -13.95 -22.23
C GLY A 236 5.09 -13.66 -21.91
N GLU A 237 5.49 -12.41 -22.09
CA GLU A 237 6.87 -11.97 -21.81
C GLU A 237 7.30 -12.20 -20.36
N ALA A 238 6.38 -12.19 -19.40
CA ALA A 238 6.67 -12.44 -18.00
C ALA A 238 7.28 -13.83 -17.74
N SER A 239 7.07 -14.81 -18.62
CA SER A 239 7.64 -16.16 -18.52
C SER A 239 8.78 -16.43 -19.51
N ALA A 240 9.40 -15.39 -20.08
CA ALA A 240 10.64 -15.55 -20.86
C ALA A 240 11.77 -16.19 -20.05
N GLN A 241 11.73 -16.00 -18.73
CA GLN A 241 12.54 -16.68 -17.75
C GLN A 241 11.67 -17.24 -16.61
N VAL A 242 12.10 -18.35 -16.01
CA VAL A 242 11.47 -18.97 -14.85
C VAL A 242 12.48 -19.12 -13.72
N VAL A 243 12.13 -18.61 -12.56
CA VAL A 243 12.88 -18.80 -11.31
C VAL A 243 12.37 -20.06 -10.63
N ILE A 244 13.23 -21.02 -10.40
CA ILE A 244 12.96 -22.25 -9.65
C ILE A 244 13.56 -22.09 -8.25
N GLU A 245 12.74 -22.26 -7.22
CA GLU A 245 13.14 -22.04 -5.82
C GLU A 245 12.94 -23.29 -4.96
N GLU A 246 13.72 -23.40 -3.88
CA GLU A 246 13.37 -24.31 -2.79
C GLU A 246 12.06 -23.87 -2.15
N PHE A 247 11.27 -24.84 -1.70
CA PHE A 247 10.06 -24.54 -0.94
C PHE A 247 10.40 -24.14 0.49
N LEU A 248 9.98 -22.95 0.90
CA LEU A 248 10.08 -22.51 2.29
C LEU A 248 8.83 -22.90 3.06
N SER A 249 8.99 -23.48 4.24
CA SER A 249 7.90 -23.84 5.14
C SER A 249 7.88 -22.91 6.34
N GLY A 250 6.69 -22.39 6.67
CA GLY A 250 6.52 -21.47 7.78
C GLY A 250 5.22 -20.69 7.70
N ILE A 251 5.10 -19.64 8.48
CA ILE A 251 3.94 -18.73 8.47
C ILE A 251 4.35 -17.44 7.76
N GLU A 252 3.59 -17.07 6.74
CA GLU A 252 3.83 -15.84 5.97
C GLU A 252 3.47 -14.60 6.79
N CYS A 253 4.19 -13.51 6.51
CA CYS A 253 3.99 -12.19 7.12
C CYS A 253 4.44 -11.11 6.15
N SER A 254 3.68 -10.05 6.04
CA SER A 254 4.01 -8.85 5.27
C SER A 254 4.58 -7.78 6.20
N VAL A 255 5.78 -7.29 5.88
CA VAL A 255 6.40 -6.16 6.55
C VAL A 255 6.57 -5.03 5.55
N PHE A 256 6.43 -3.80 5.99
CA PHE A 256 6.49 -2.62 5.14
C PHE A 256 7.51 -1.64 5.67
N ALA A 257 8.28 -1.04 4.78
CA ALA A 257 9.08 0.12 5.10
C ALA A 257 8.74 1.26 4.15
N LEU A 258 8.72 2.47 4.69
CA LEU A 258 8.76 3.69 3.91
C LEU A 258 10.21 4.18 3.94
N THR A 259 10.79 4.56 2.78
CA THR A 259 12.19 4.99 2.67
C THR A 259 12.34 6.23 1.81
N ASP A 260 13.32 7.07 2.17
CA ASP A 260 13.78 8.21 1.37
C ASP A 260 15.00 7.86 0.48
N GLY A 261 15.38 6.58 0.45
CA GLY A 261 16.56 6.06 -0.25
C GLY A 261 17.80 5.94 0.61
N LYS A 262 17.77 6.46 1.85
CA LYS A 262 18.86 6.39 2.82
C LYS A 262 18.34 5.98 4.20
N HIS A 263 17.29 6.63 4.65
CA HIS A 263 16.62 6.33 5.91
C HIS A 263 15.34 5.55 5.65
N TYR A 264 14.81 4.90 6.66
CA TYR A 264 13.55 4.16 6.57
C TYR A 264 12.79 4.22 7.88
N GLN A 265 11.47 4.04 7.76
CA GLN A 265 10.54 3.83 8.88
C GLN A 265 9.78 2.53 8.62
N ILE A 266 9.80 1.61 9.59
CA ILE A 266 9.05 0.35 9.50
C ILE A 266 7.61 0.62 9.93
N LEU A 267 6.65 0.25 9.08
CA LEU A 267 5.21 0.33 9.33
C LEU A 267 4.71 -0.95 10.00
N PRO A 268 3.46 -0.98 10.54
CA PRO A 268 2.92 -2.20 11.13
C PRO A 268 2.94 -3.38 10.16
N GLU A 269 3.38 -4.51 10.66
CA GLU A 269 3.31 -5.77 9.94
C GLU A 269 1.85 -6.25 9.83
N ALA A 270 1.58 -7.08 8.81
CA ALA A 270 0.30 -7.71 8.60
C ALA A 270 0.46 -9.13 8.04
N LYS A 271 -0.55 -9.96 8.21
CA LYS A 271 -0.67 -11.25 7.52
C LYS A 271 -1.85 -11.19 6.56
N ASP A 272 -1.63 -11.55 5.30
CA ASP A 272 -2.68 -11.71 4.30
C ASP A 272 -3.14 -13.16 4.16
N TYR A 273 -4.25 -13.36 3.43
CA TYR A 273 -4.86 -14.66 3.15
C TYR A 273 -5.07 -14.79 1.65
N LYS A 274 -4.12 -15.44 0.97
CA LYS A 274 -4.04 -15.46 -0.51
C LYS A 274 -5.02 -16.43 -1.17
N ARG A 275 -5.42 -17.53 -0.50
CA ARG A 275 -6.30 -18.55 -1.10
C ARG A 275 -7.76 -18.11 -1.06
N ILE A 276 -8.49 -18.45 -2.14
CA ILE A 276 -9.92 -18.11 -2.26
C ILE A 276 -10.80 -18.84 -1.23
N GLY A 277 -10.48 -20.09 -0.92
CA GLY A 277 -11.28 -20.95 -0.06
C GLY A 277 -10.81 -20.94 1.40
N GLU A 278 -11.76 -21.22 2.30
CA GLU A 278 -11.48 -21.44 3.71
C GLU A 278 -10.49 -22.61 3.91
N GLY A 279 -9.69 -22.56 4.98
CA GLY A 279 -8.61 -23.51 5.24
C GLY A 279 -7.47 -23.41 4.24
N ASP A 280 -7.26 -22.23 3.65
CA ASP A 280 -6.24 -21.94 2.63
C ASP A 280 -6.29 -22.91 1.43
N THR A 281 -7.50 -23.13 0.92
CA THR A 281 -7.79 -24.01 -0.22
C THR A 281 -8.09 -23.25 -1.50
N GLY A 282 -8.02 -23.92 -2.65
CA GLY A 282 -8.37 -23.36 -3.94
C GLY A 282 -7.26 -22.50 -4.55
N LEU A 283 -7.64 -21.61 -5.46
CA LEU A 283 -6.71 -20.78 -6.23
C LEU A 283 -6.15 -19.60 -5.42
N ASN A 284 -4.96 -19.16 -5.80
CA ASN A 284 -4.41 -17.89 -5.32
C ASN A 284 -5.23 -16.71 -5.83
N THR A 285 -5.36 -15.71 -4.99
CA THR A 285 -6.04 -14.43 -5.25
C THR A 285 -5.09 -13.26 -5.00
N GLY A 286 -5.58 -12.05 -5.12
CA GLY A 286 -4.87 -10.85 -4.66
C GLY A 286 -4.90 -10.66 -3.13
N GLY A 287 -5.59 -11.52 -2.38
CA GLY A 287 -5.79 -11.44 -0.94
C GLY A 287 -7.27 -11.36 -0.55
N MET A 288 -7.67 -12.20 0.40
CA MET A 288 -9.05 -12.35 0.89
C MET A 288 -9.30 -11.66 2.22
N GLY A 289 -8.25 -11.12 2.82
CA GLY A 289 -8.28 -10.41 4.09
C GLY A 289 -6.89 -10.23 4.65
N SER A 290 -6.78 -9.46 5.72
CA SER A 290 -5.53 -9.25 6.46
C SER A 290 -5.75 -9.00 7.94
N VAL A 291 -4.72 -9.31 8.74
CA VAL A 291 -4.70 -9.12 10.21
C VAL A 291 -3.42 -8.39 10.59
N SER A 292 -3.54 -7.39 11.44
CA SER A 292 -2.41 -6.65 12.02
C SER A 292 -2.73 -6.28 13.49
N PRO A 293 -1.83 -6.47 14.46
CA PRO A 293 -0.51 -7.08 14.35
C PRO A 293 -0.57 -8.60 14.19
N VAL A 294 0.59 -9.19 13.84
CA VAL A 294 0.75 -10.65 13.71
C VAL A 294 1.38 -11.19 15.00
N PRO A 295 0.75 -12.12 15.74
CA PRO A 295 1.19 -12.50 17.09
C PRO A 295 2.61 -13.04 17.20
N PHE A 296 3.11 -13.75 16.16
CA PHE A 296 4.49 -14.25 16.18
C PHE A 296 5.54 -13.19 15.85
N ALA A 297 5.15 -12.04 15.26
CA ALA A 297 6.04 -10.94 14.95
C ALA A 297 6.41 -10.14 16.21
N THR A 298 7.03 -10.84 17.16
CA THR A 298 7.50 -10.26 18.41
C THR A 298 8.57 -9.19 18.17
N LYS A 299 8.82 -8.32 19.15
CA LYS A 299 9.91 -7.32 19.06
C LYS A 299 11.25 -7.94 18.67
N ALA A 300 11.58 -9.11 19.21
CA ALA A 300 12.83 -9.81 18.90
C ALA A 300 12.85 -10.32 17.44
N TRP A 301 11.72 -10.80 16.92
CA TRP A 301 11.61 -11.24 15.54
C TRP A 301 11.66 -10.02 14.58
N MET A 302 10.96 -8.94 14.89
CA MET A 302 10.99 -7.70 14.11
C MET A 302 12.38 -7.06 14.10
N GLN A 303 13.11 -7.11 15.23
CA GLN A 303 14.51 -6.64 15.26
C GLN A 303 15.38 -7.44 14.28
N ARG A 304 15.17 -8.77 14.21
CA ARG A 304 15.88 -9.61 13.24
C ARG A 304 15.48 -9.27 11.80
N VAL A 305 14.20 -9.03 11.54
CA VAL A 305 13.74 -8.55 10.22
C VAL A 305 14.42 -7.24 9.84
N GLU A 306 14.53 -6.32 10.77
CA GLU A 306 15.22 -5.05 10.54
C GLU A 306 16.70 -5.28 10.24
N ASP A 307 17.41 -6.04 11.07
CA ASP A 307 18.86 -6.21 10.97
C ASP A 307 19.28 -7.07 9.76
N GLU A 308 18.54 -8.14 9.46
CA GLU A 308 18.90 -9.12 8.42
C GLU A 308 18.26 -8.82 7.06
N ILE A 309 17.18 -8.01 6.99
CA ILE A 309 16.39 -7.82 5.76
C ILE A 309 16.20 -6.34 5.41
N VAL A 310 15.54 -5.55 6.29
CA VAL A 310 15.13 -4.17 5.92
C VAL A 310 16.35 -3.28 5.72
N ARG A 311 17.24 -3.23 6.70
CA ARG A 311 18.46 -2.41 6.64
C ARG A 311 19.36 -2.82 5.47
N PRO A 312 19.72 -4.11 5.30
CA PRO A 312 20.51 -4.52 4.14
C PRO A 312 19.85 -4.24 2.79
N THR A 313 18.49 -4.24 2.74
CA THR A 313 17.76 -3.87 1.52
C THR A 313 17.95 -2.39 1.20
N VAL A 314 17.70 -1.49 2.17
CA VAL A 314 17.82 -0.03 1.93
C VAL A 314 19.26 0.37 1.63
N GLU A 315 20.22 -0.14 2.42
CA GLU A 315 21.65 0.07 2.19
C GLU A 315 22.11 -0.49 0.82
N GLY A 316 21.61 -1.67 0.45
CA GLY A 316 21.91 -2.31 -0.82
C GLY A 316 21.36 -1.54 -2.01
N LEU A 317 20.15 -1.00 -1.93
CA LEU A 317 19.57 -0.14 -2.96
C LEU A 317 20.45 1.11 -3.18
N ALA A 318 20.86 1.75 -2.10
CA ALA A 318 21.75 2.91 -2.17
C ALA A 318 23.13 2.54 -2.75
N ALA A 319 23.72 1.41 -2.32
CA ALA A 319 25.02 0.94 -2.79
C ALA A 319 25.02 0.58 -4.28
N ASP A 320 23.91 0.01 -4.78
CA ASP A 320 23.73 -0.31 -6.19
C ASP A 320 23.34 0.92 -7.04
N GLY A 321 23.21 2.12 -6.42
CA GLY A 321 22.84 3.35 -7.11
C GLY A 321 21.38 3.37 -7.59
N LEU A 322 20.51 2.58 -6.99
CA LEU A 322 19.10 2.52 -7.32
C LEU A 322 18.36 3.65 -6.60
N ASN A 323 17.75 4.54 -7.37
CA ASN A 323 16.92 5.60 -6.80
C ASN A 323 15.59 4.99 -6.32
N TYR A 324 15.47 4.86 -4.99
CA TYR A 324 14.30 4.26 -4.37
C TYR A 324 13.74 5.18 -3.28
N ARG A 325 12.56 5.75 -3.53
CA ARG A 325 11.81 6.57 -2.57
C ARG A 325 10.38 6.08 -2.52
N GLY A 326 9.85 5.83 -1.32
CA GLY A 326 8.49 5.32 -1.17
C GLY A 326 8.45 4.00 -0.40
N PHE A 327 7.43 3.19 -0.65
CA PHE A 327 7.21 1.96 0.08
C PHE A 327 8.03 0.79 -0.47
N ILE A 328 8.51 -0.04 0.43
CA ILE A 328 9.02 -1.40 0.15
C ILE A 328 8.13 -2.37 0.93
N PHE A 329 7.50 -3.28 0.22
CA PHE A 329 6.83 -4.43 0.80
C PHE A 329 7.80 -5.61 0.83
N PHE A 330 7.91 -6.23 1.97
CA PHE A 330 8.67 -7.45 2.22
C PHE A 330 7.68 -8.59 2.46
N GLY A 331 7.47 -9.46 1.48
CA GLY A 331 6.79 -10.74 1.68
C GLY A 331 7.72 -11.69 2.40
N LEU A 332 7.47 -11.95 3.67
CA LEU A 332 8.32 -12.76 4.53
C LEU A 332 7.67 -14.09 4.89
N ILE A 333 8.49 -15.06 5.22
CA ILE A 333 8.07 -16.30 5.86
C ILE A 333 8.91 -16.55 7.11
N ASN A 334 8.25 -16.88 8.19
CA ASN A 334 8.90 -17.26 9.44
C ASN A 334 9.25 -18.75 9.43
N CYS A 335 10.48 -19.09 9.07
CA CYS A 335 11.00 -20.45 9.07
C CYS A 335 11.65 -20.75 10.45
N ASP A 336 10.90 -21.38 11.34
CA ASP A 336 11.38 -21.77 12.69
C ASP A 336 12.03 -20.61 13.46
N GLY A 337 11.39 -19.41 13.44
CA GLY A 337 11.87 -18.21 14.12
C GLY A 337 12.86 -17.37 13.31
N ARG A 338 13.19 -17.76 12.08
CA ARG A 338 14.06 -17.02 11.16
C ARG A 338 13.27 -16.42 10.01
N PRO A 339 13.28 -15.10 9.81
CA PRO A 339 12.64 -14.49 8.65
C PRO A 339 13.44 -14.77 7.37
N LYS A 340 12.75 -15.15 6.30
CA LYS A 340 13.29 -15.20 4.94
C LYS A 340 12.38 -14.43 4.00
N VAL A 341 12.96 -13.76 3.00
CA VAL A 341 12.19 -13.04 1.98
C VAL A 341 11.65 -14.01 0.92
N ILE A 342 10.34 -13.97 0.68
CA ILE A 342 9.67 -14.66 -0.42
C ILE A 342 9.71 -13.81 -1.67
N GLU A 343 9.37 -12.51 -1.51
CA GLU A 343 9.29 -11.53 -2.60
C GLU A 343 9.34 -10.09 -2.08
N TYR A 344 9.66 -9.16 -2.97
CA TYR A 344 9.46 -7.74 -2.76
C TYR A 344 8.29 -7.23 -3.60
N ASN A 345 7.62 -6.15 -3.09
CA ASN A 345 6.83 -5.29 -3.96
C ASN A 345 7.25 -3.84 -3.75
N CYS A 346 7.21 -3.05 -4.82
CA CYS A 346 7.65 -1.65 -4.81
C CYS A 346 6.53 -0.67 -4.40
N ARG A 347 5.53 -1.17 -3.70
CA ARG A 347 4.34 -0.47 -3.22
C ARG A 347 3.77 -1.20 -2.01
N MET A 348 2.71 -0.67 -1.43
CA MET A 348 1.98 -1.32 -0.34
C MET A 348 1.21 -2.56 -0.83
N GLY A 349 0.89 -3.48 0.08
CA GLY A 349 0.06 -4.66 -0.17
C GLY A 349 -1.44 -4.32 -0.31
N ASP A 350 -2.21 -5.26 -0.79
CA ASP A 350 -3.66 -5.20 -0.89
C ASP A 350 -4.23 -6.62 -0.62
N PRO A 351 -4.88 -6.90 0.54
CA PRO A 351 -5.55 -5.93 1.41
C PRO A 351 -4.79 -5.53 2.70
N GLU A 352 -3.48 -5.60 2.76
CA GLU A 352 -2.74 -5.24 3.98
C GLU A 352 -2.82 -3.74 4.27
N THR A 353 -2.82 -2.90 3.24
CA THR A 353 -2.92 -1.43 3.41
C THR A 353 -4.16 -1.04 4.18
N GLU A 354 -5.26 -1.76 3.98
CA GLU A 354 -6.55 -1.54 4.62
C GLU A 354 -6.54 -1.82 6.14
N THR A 355 -5.55 -2.56 6.64
CA THR A 355 -5.31 -2.74 8.07
C THR A 355 -4.18 -1.84 8.59
N VAL A 356 -3.11 -1.69 7.81
CA VAL A 356 -1.94 -0.90 8.20
C VAL A 356 -2.28 0.58 8.31
N MET A 357 -3.04 1.15 7.36
CA MET A 357 -3.44 2.57 7.39
C MET A 357 -4.40 2.88 8.54
N LEU A 358 -5.25 1.93 8.95
CA LEU A 358 -6.04 2.08 10.17
C LEU A 358 -5.11 2.25 11.39
N ARG A 359 -4.06 1.43 11.51
CA ARG A 359 -3.15 1.45 12.64
C ARG A 359 -2.14 2.60 12.63
N LEU A 360 -1.86 3.21 11.48
CA LEU A 360 -0.95 4.35 11.38
C LEU A 360 -1.62 5.60 11.98
N LYS A 361 -1.13 6.09 13.12
CA LYS A 361 -1.61 7.32 13.77
C LYS A 361 -0.93 8.57 13.23
N SER A 362 0.35 8.46 12.84
CA SER A 362 1.11 9.56 12.26
C SER A 362 0.45 10.09 10.99
N ASP A 363 0.67 11.36 10.72
CA ASP A 363 0.28 11.99 9.48
C ASP A 363 1.07 11.41 8.30
N LEU A 364 0.37 10.80 7.35
CA LEU A 364 1.01 10.15 6.20
C LEU A 364 1.62 11.17 5.25
N VAL A 365 1.05 12.38 5.12
CA VAL A 365 1.59 13.45 4.28
C VAL A 365 2.90 13.97 4.87
N ASP A 366 2.99 14.10 6.20
CA ASP A 366 4.24 14.46 6.89
C ASP A 366 5.35 13.43 6.64
N LEU A 367 5.00 12.14 6.66
CA LEU A 367 5.95 11.08 6.32
C LEU A 367 6.39 11.15 4.85
N PHE A 368 5.49 11.46 3.93
CA PHE A 368 5.80 11.62 2.50
C PHE A 368 6.68 12.84 2.25
N GLU A 369 6.48 13.94 2.96
CA GLU A 369 7.42 15.06 2.93
C GLU A 369 8.81 14.62 3.39
N GLY A 370 8.91 13.84 4.46
CA GLY A 370 10.18 13.28 4.91
C GLY A 370 10.87 12.43 3.84
N VAL A 371 10.09 11.67 3.05
CA VAL A 371 10.62 10.92 1.88
C VAL A 371 11.14 11.88 0.80
N ALA A 372 10.36 12.90 0.48
CA ALA A 372 10.73 13.86 -0.57
C ALA A 372 11.96 14.69 -0.20
N GLN A 373 12.05 15.14 1.06
CA GLN A 373 13.12 15.99 1.58
C GLN A 373 14.38 15.19 1.97
N GLY A 374 14.28 13.87 2.13
CA GLY A 374 15.40 13.01 2.55
C GLY A 374 15.74 13.13 4.04
N ASP A 375 14.74 13.46 4.86
CA ASP A 375 14.84 13.62 6.32
C ASP A 375 13.83 12.72 7.09
N LEU A 376 13.50 11.57 6.52
CA LEU A 376 12.53 10.64 7.08
C LEU A 376 12.92 10.12 8.48
N ASP A 377 14.20 10.11 8.81
CA ASP A 377 14.72 9.78 10.14
C ASP A 377 14.29 10.77 11.24
N ARG A 378 13.88 11.99 10.85
CA ARG A 378 13.39 13.03 11.76
C ARG A 378 11.87 12.96 11.97
N ARG A 379 11.18 12.12 11.21
CA ARG A 379 9.73 11.93 11.33
C ARG A 379 9.43 10.84 12.34
N ASN A 380 8.42 11.08 13.17
CA ASN A 380 8.02 10.10 14.18
C ASN A 380 6.85 9.26 13.68
N VAL A 381 7.01 7.93 13.71
CA VAL A 381 5.96 7.00 13.31
C VAL A 381 5.32 6.41 14.56
N VAL A 382 4.02 6.63 14.71
CA VAL A 382 3.21 6.17 15.83
C VAL A 382 2.07 5.30 15.32
N PHE A 383 1.83 4.20 16.00
CA PHE A 383 0.77 3.24 15.64
C PHE A 383 -0.29 3.15 16.72
N ASP A 384 -1.49 2.78 16.33
CA ASP A 384 -2.53 2.32 17.23
C ASP A 384 -2.18 0.90 17.69
N GLU A 385 -2.23 0.67 18.99
CA GLU A 385 -1.94 -0.64 19.60
C GLU A 385 -3.08 -1.64 19.37
N ARG A 386 -4.28 -1.14 19.07
CA ARG A 386 -5.44 -1.98 18.80
C ARG A 386 -5.20 -2.81 17.54
N PRO A 387 -5.54 -4.10 17.56
CA PRO A 387 -5.59 -4.91 16.35
C PRO A 387 -6.59 -4.37 15.33
N ALA A 388 -6.25 -4.53 14.05
CA ALA A 388 -7.14 -4.27 12.93
C ALA A 388 -7.24 -5.54 12.05
N VAL A 389 -8.43 -5.81 11.56
CA VAL A 389 -8.69 -6.95 10.66
C VAL A 389 -9.48 -6.46 9.45
N CYS A 390 -9.06 -6.88 8.27
CA CYS A 390 -9.73 -6.65 7.00
C CYS A 390 -10.35 -7.93 6.47
N VAL A 391 -11.58 -7.85 5.99
CA VAL A 391 -12.30 -8.92 5.28
C VAL A 391 -12.66 -8.44 3.88
N MET A 392 -12.19 -9.15 2.86
CA MET A 392 -12.44 -8.83 1.46
C MET A 392 -13.71 -9.50 0.94
N CYS A 393 -14.67 -8.69 0.48
CA CYS A 393 -15.84 -9.16 -0.27
C CYS A 393 -15.51 -9.27 -1.76
N VAL A 394 -15.78 -10.41 -2.37
CA VAL A 394 -15.43 -10.70 -3.77
C VAL A 394 -16.64 -11.12 -4.58
N SER A 395 -16.56 -10.92 -5.91
CA SER A 395 -17.55 -11.38 -6.87
C SER A 395 -17.54 -12.90 -6.99
N GLY A 396 -18.73 -13.52 -7.14
CA GLY A 396 -18.85 -14.97 -7.37
C GLY A 396 -18.13 -15.39 -8.65
N GLY A 397 -17.29 -16.42 -8.53
CA GLY A 397 -16.41 -16.91 -9.58
C GLY A 397 -14.98 -16.38 -9.53
N TYR A 398 -14.69 -15.32 -8.76
CA TYR A 398 -13.31 -14.83 -8.55
C TYR A 398 -12.44 -15.93 -7.90
N PRO A 399 -11.16 -16.11 -8.29
CA PRO A 399 -10.33 -15.29 -9.17
C PRO A 399 -10.40 -15.65 -10.67
N GLU A 400 -11.32 -16.52 -11.07
CA GLU A 400 -11.57 -16.88 -12.47
C GLU A 400 -12.54 -15.90 -13.12
N ALA A 401 -13.51 -16.41 -13.90
CA ALA A 401 -14.51 -15.58 -14.55
C ALA A 401 -15.61 -15.16 -13.58
N TYR A 402 -15.89 -13.87 -13.53
CA TYR A 402 -16.94 -13.29 -12.69
C TYR A 402 -17.75 -12.25 -13.47
N ARG A 403 -19.02 -12.06 -13.05
CA ARG A 403 -19.90 -11.03 -13.61
C ARG A 403 -19.55 -9.66 -13.01
N LYS A 404 -19.63 -8.63 -13.84
CA LYS A 404 -19.52 -7.21 -13.45
C LYS A 404 -20.89 -6.52 -13.52
N HIS A 405 -20.95 -5.33 -12.98
CA HIS A 405 -22.13 -4.46 -12.97
C HIS A 405 -23.34 -5.07 -12.24
N ILE A 406 -23.08 -5.88 -11.23
CA ILE A 406 -24.11 -6.36 -10.31
C ILE A 406 -24.46 -5.22 -9.34
N PRO A 407 -25.75 -4.83 -9.21
CA PRO A 407 -26.17 -3.86 -8.22
C PRO A 407 -25.75 -4.26 -6.82
N MET A 408 -25.24 -3.28 -6.06
CA MET A 408 -24.79 -3.53 -4.69
C MET A 408 -25.26 -2.43 -3.75
N THR A 409 -25.36 -2.78 -2.48
CA THR A 409 -25.63 -1.86 -1.38
C THR A 409 -24.65 -2.11 -0.25
N ILE A 410 -24.29 -1.02 0.43
CA ILE A 410 -23.49 -1.07 1.66
C ILE A 410 -24.45 -0.73 2.79
N GLY A 411 -24.72 -1.69 3.67
CA GLY A 411 -25.55 -1.49 4.85
C GLY A 411 -24.79 -0.77 5.95
N GLU A 412 -25.44 -0.59 7.10
CA GLU A 412 -24.87 0.05 8.28
C GLU A 412 -23.58 -0.67 8.71
N GLN A 413 -22.54 0.12 8.91
CA GLN A 413 -21.24 -0.36 9.37
C GLN A 413 -21.07 -0.06 10.86
N ALA A 414 -20.39 -0.95 11.56
CA ALA A 414 -19.88 -0.63 12.91
C ALA A 414 -18.73 0.41 12.79
N ASP A 415 -17.95 0.59 13.83
CA ASP A 415 -16.88 1.61 13.93
C ASP A 415 -15.73 1.48 12.90
N GLY A 416 -15.93 0.78 11.79
CA GLY A 416 -14.92 0.47 10.78
C GLY A 416 -15.07 1.27 9.50
N VAL A 417 -14.19 0.99 8.54
CA VAL A 417 -14.15 1.62 7.22
C VAL A 417 -14.42 0.56 6.15
N VAL A 418 -15.26 0.90 5.17
CA VAL A 418 -15.41 0.12 3.95
C VAL A 418 -14.58 0.78 2.85
N PHE A 419 -13.50 0.12 2.46
CA PHE A 419 -12.69 0.54 1.34
C PHE A 419 -13.22 -0.07 0.05
N HIS A 420 -13.64 0.77 -0.89
CA HIS A 420 -14.05 0.33 -2.21
C HIS A 420 -12.84 -0.15 -3.01
N ALA A 421 -12.97 -1.29 -3.66
CA ALA A 421 -11.99 -1.81 -4.61
C ALA A 421 -12.62 -1.84 -6.01
N GLY A 422 -13.09 -2.98 -6.48
CA GLY A 422 -13.73 -3.11 -7.78
C GLY A 422 -15.19 -2.69 -7.77
N THR A 423 -15.46 -1.40 -7.62
CA THR A 423 -16.80 -0.80 -7.67
C THR A 423 -16.89 0.30 -8.73
N ALA A 424 -18.07 0.58 -9.22
CA ALA A 424 -18.37 1.68 -10.16
C ALA A 424 -19.78 2.23 -9.92
N LEU A 425 -20.03 3.43 -10.42
CA LEU A 425 -21.39 3.96 -10.58
C LEU A 425 -21.87 3.66 -12.00
N LYS A 426 -23.06 3.08 -12.13
CA LYS A 426 -23.75 2.87 -13.39
C LYS A 426 -25.17 3.41 -13.26
N ASP A 427 -25.51 4.39 -14.07
CA ASP A 427 -26.83 5.07 -14.02
C ASP A 427 -27.18 5.58 -12.60
N GLY A 428 -26.17 6.06 -11.86
CA GLY A 428 -26.32 6.55 -10.48
C GLY A 428 -26.41 5.44 -9.42
N GLN A 429 -26.37 4.16 -9.82
CA GLN A 429 -26.39 3.03 -8.91
C GLN A 429 -24.99 2.48 -8.68
N LEU A 430 -24.65 2.16 -7.42
CA LEU A 430 -23.41 1.46 -7.08
C LEU A 430 -23.48 0.01 -7.58
N VAL A 431 -22.43 -0.41 -8.30
CA VAL A 431 -22.34 -1.75 -8.90
C VAL A 431 -20.93 -2.34 -8.73
N THR A 432 -20.83 -3.67 -8.83
CA THR A 432 -19.54 -4.36 -8.88
C THR A 432 -18.84 -4.09 -10.21
N ALA A 433 -17.51 -3.88 -10.18
CA ALA A 433 -16.69 -3.64 -11.37
C ALA A 433 -15.44 -4.54 -11.43
N GLY A 434 -15.12 -5.25 -10.34
CA GLY A 434 -13.93 -6.09 -10.21
C GLY A 434 -14.19 -7.42 -9.51
N GLY A 435 -13.15 -8.23 -9.41
CA GLY A 435 -13.19 -9.49 -8.66
C GLY A 435 -13.23 -9.23 -7.15
N ARG A 436 -12.27 -8.50 -6.60
CA ARG A 436 -12.34 -7.95 -5.25
C ARG A 436 -13.18 -6.66 -5.32
N VAL A 437 -14.22 -6.58 -4.52
CA VAL A 437 -15.25 -5.54 -4.63
C VAL A 437 -15.12 -4.50 -3.54
N ALA A 438 -15.05 -4.94 -2.28
CA ALA A 438 -14.94 -4.05 -1.13
C ALA A 438 -14.20 -4.76 0.02
N ALA A 439 -13.37 -4.01 0.73
CA ALA A 439 -12.63 -4.44 1.91
C ALA A 439 -13.26 -3.79 3.15
N VAL A 440 -13.62 -4.59 4.15
CA VAL A 440 -14.19 -4.11 5.40
C VAL A 440 -13.16 -4.23 6.51
N SER A 441 -12.72 -3.11 7.05
CA SER A 441 -11.67 -3.05 8.05
C SER A 441 -12.16 -2.44 9.36
N ASN A 442 -11.90 -3.12 10.48
CA ASN A 442 -12.29 -2.64 11.81
C ASN A 442 -11.16 -2.83 12.82
N TYR A 443 -11.21 -1.99 13.87
CA TYR A 443 -10.46 -2.18 15.09
C TYR A 443 -11.22 -3.06 16.09
N GLY A 444 -10.47 -3.66 17.03
CA GLY A 444 -11.00 -4.28 18.23
C GLY A 444 -10.08 -4.10 19.42
N ALA A 445 -10.57 -4.28 20.63
CA ALA A 445 -9.71 -4.43 21.80
C ALA A 445 -8.86 -5.71 21.70
N THR A 446 -9.37 -6.70 20.95
CA THR A 446 -8.66 -7.92 20.56
C THR A 446 -8.82 -8.14 19.06
N ALA A 447 -7.96 -8.96 18.47
CA ALA A 447 -8.06 -9.32 17.05
C ALA A 447 -9.37 -10.09 16.76
N ALA A 448 -9.85 -10.90 17.69
CA ALA A 448 -11.13 -11.58 17.59
C ALA A 448 -12.32 -10.60 17.54
N GLU A 449 -12.29 -9.53 18.33
CA GLU A 449 -13.31 -8.47 18.27
C GLU A 449 -13.24 -7.72 16.94
N ALA A 450 -12.03 -7.34 16.48
CA ALA A 450 -11.84 -6.68 15.20
C ALA A 450 -12.40 -7.55 14.06
N LEU A 451 -12.08 -8.85 14.05
CA LEU A 451 -12.60 -9.83 13.09
C LEU A 451 -14.12 -9.89 13.12
N ALA A 452 -14.73 -10.03 14.30
CA ALA A 452 -16.18 -10.11 14.44
C ALA A 452 -16.89 -8.86 13.90
N LYS A 453 -16.30 -7.67 14.09
CA LYS A 453 -16.81 -6.40 13.54
C LYS A 453 -16.69 -6.40 12.00
N SER A 454 -15.53 -6.77 11.44
CA SER A 454 -15.32 -6.81 10.00
C SER A 454 -16.20 -7.84 9.30
N MET A 455 -16.43 -9.00 9.93
CA MET A 455 -17.39 -10.01 9.43
C MET A 455 -18.81 -9.46 9.37
N ARG A 456 -19.29 -8.79 10.41
CA ARG A 456 -20.62 -8.17 10.40
C ARG A 456 -20.75 -7.11 9.32
N GLY A 457 -19.72 -6.27 9.13
CA GLY A 457 -19.69 -5.28 8.07
C GLY A 457 -19.69 -5.92 6.67
N ALA A 458 -18.94 -7.00 6.48
CA ALA A 458 -18.95 -7.77 5.22
C ALA A 458 -20.31 -8.41 4.96
N GLU A 459 -21.00 -8.88 5.98
CA GLU A 459 -22.38 -9.40 5.86
C GLU A 459 -23.37 -8.31 5.46
N ALA A 460 -23.21 -7.08 5.95
CA ALA A 460 -24.04 -5.93 5.63
C ALA A 460 -23.88 -5.41 4.19
N ILE A 461 -22.81 -5.77 3.47
CA ILE A 461 -22.67 -5.50 2.04
C ILE A 461 -23.49 -6.53 1.27
N ALA A 462 -24.35 -6.11 0.34
CA ALA A 462 -25.20 -6.99 -0.43
C ALA A 462 -25.01 -6.81 -1.94
N PHE A 463 -24.73 -7.90 -2.65
CA PHE A 463 -24.80 -8.06 -4.09
C PHE A 463 -24.91 -9.56 -4.45
N GLU A 464 -25.47 -9.86 -5.62
CA GLU A 464 -25.67 -11.24 -6.06
C GLU A 464 -24.32 -11.94 -6.28
N GLY A 465 -24.15 -13.13 -5.70
CA GLY A 465 -22.95 -13.94 -5.80
C GLY A 465 -21.80 -13.47 -4.91
N LYS A 466 -22.05 -12.57 -3.95
CA LYS A 466 -21.04 -12.18 -2.96
C LYS A 466 -20.45 -13.39 -2.24
N TYR A 467 -19.11 -13.38 -2.11
CA TYR A 467 -18.38 -14.32 -1.29
C TYR A 467 -17.34 -13.58 -0.43
N PHE A 468 -17.03 -14.09 0.74
CA PHE A 468 -15.88 -13.71 1.58
C PHE A 468 -15.52 -14.87 2.49
N ARG A 469 -14.26 -14.97 2.91
CA ARG A 469 -13.78 -16.02 3.81
C ARG A 469 -14.19 -15.70 5.25
N ARG A 470 -14.67 -16.74 5.97
CA ARG A 470 -15.09 -16.66 7.38
C ARG A 470 -14.00 -17.09 8.36
N ASP A 471 -12.85 -17.54 7.85
CA ASP A 471 -11.74 -18.05 8.64
C ASP A 471 -10.52 -17.11 8.67
N ILE A 472 -10.67 -15.87 8.20
CA ILE A 472 -9.60 -14.84 8.26
C ILE A 472 -9.14 -14.70 9.71
N GLY A 473 -7.83 -14.86 9.94
CA GLY A 473 -7.21 -14.68 11.25
C GLY A 473 -7.26 -15.88 12.18
N LYS A 474 -8.05 -16.92 11.92
CA LYS A 474 -8.21 -18.06 12.85
C LYS A 474 -6.90 -18.78 13.18
N ASP A 475 -5.95 -18.83 12.25
CA ASP A 475 -4.65 -19.47 12.43
C ASP A 475 -3.66 -18.65 13.29
N VAL A 476 -3.94 -17.36 13.48
CA VAL A 476 -3.06 -16.45 14.25
C VAL A 476 -3.74 -15.80 15.44
N ILE A 477 -5.08 -15.74 15.47
CA ILE A 477 -5.84 -15.11 16.55
C ILE A 477 -6.13 -16.12 17.68
N GLY A 478 -6.13 -17.42 17.36
CA GLY A 478 -6.60 -18.47 18.24
C GLY A 478 -8.14 -18.56 18.30
N ASP A 479 -8.66 -19.65 18.84
CA ASP A 479 -10.10 -19.87 19.05
C ASP A 479 -10.66 -18.98 20.17
#